data_7ff8652bdccd4a970aaec16c874516f5
#
_entry.id   7ff8652bdccd4a970aaec16c874516f5
#
_cell.length_a   1.000
_cell.length_b   1.000
_cell.length_c   1.000
_cell.angle_alpha   90.00
_cell.angle_beta   90.00
_cell.angle_gamma   90.00
#
_symmetry.space_group_name_H-M   'P 1'
#
loop_
_entity.id
_entity.type
_entity.pdbx_description
1 polymer ?
#
loop_
_entity_poly.entity_id
_entity_poly.type
_entity_poly.pdbx_seq_one_letter_code
_entity_poly.pdbx_strand_id
1 'polypeptide(L)'
;MDDIYEEIKTKEDFARANRETLYGILKDNKDTEYGIKNGFADIKDDKEYADRVPVSGFSDYEDYIDRMVAGEKDLITAYPVYSLLKTSGSTGKNKLIPITEKAFAACGDLPDRYQLLHNDECGGKRLFLTFLVVDLNKDPGEAPTYLSSAYYRSLYDRGRFVSKTLAGGVELTFFPVVCDFMYVKLWTAFATEDITSIESVFLYDNLVFFHRMEEEYNQILDDMEAGRVSEKAGLPEEMKKSLLALPVSPERIAYVRRECDRGFEGIAKRLWKDLSLVSGISSKAFQVEEISSKKYLGDIPIWYFFYGTTECFMAIPLSTDTYDYILYPGLGYYELREEKTDRFVDMAELKEGECYEIVITNFSGFYRYAMGDILEFRGYHEGYPVVRYMYRRSLMMNIIGEKIDMATLDLAVRTFSKKMDIPVWQYSFYEDYAQMPACYHGIIALDAEVSGDEAEYGNELDAILRSLSTDYNESRDLGEIGMAKIEIVDKDGFLKMREERNLDKGQSKPQHIWRN
;
A
#
# COMPACT_ATOMS: atom_id res chain seq x y z
N MET A 1 18.43 21.68 1.01
CA MET A 1 17.10 21.43 0.40
C MET A 1 15.96 21.83 1.34
N ASP A 2 16.23 21.98 2.63
CA ASP A 2 15.22 22.19 3.67
C ASP A 2 14.53 23.57 3.61
N ASP A 3 15.18 24.60 3.08
CA ASP A 3 14.67 25.98 3.09
C ASP A 3 13.56 26.28 2.06
N ILE A 4 13.48 25.51 0.96
CA ILE A 4 12.56 25.80 -0.16
C ILE A 4 11.11 25.37 0.18
N TYR A 5 10.95 24.33 0.98
CA TYR A 5 9.64 23.76 1.29
C TYR A 5 8.94 24.43 2.46
N GLU A 6 9.68 25.13 3.32
CA GLU A 6 9.09 25.95 4.41
C GLU A 6 8.46 27.27 3.89
N GLU A 7 8.74 27.66 2.64
CA GLU A 7 8.25 28.90 2.04
C GLU A 7 7.00 28.75 1.16
N ILE A 8 6.49 27.52 0.95
CA ILE A 8 5.28 27.32 0.13
C ILE A 8 4.05 27.82 0.87
N LYS A 9 3.44 28.89 0.33
CA LYS A 9 2.21 29.51 0.84
C LYS A 9 1.15 29.65 -0.24
N THR A 10 1.55 29.58 -1.50
CA THR A 10 0.68 29.74 -2.64
C THR A 10 0.88 28.59 -3.63
N LYS A 11 -0.10 28.35 -4.50
CA LYS A 11 0.01 27.35 -5.56
C LYS A 11 1.13 27.66 -6.57
N GLU A 12 1.46 28.93 -6.73
CA GLU A 12 2.58 29.40 -7.56
C GLU A 12 3.93 29.04 -6.92
N ASP A 13 4.03 29.11 -5.57
CA ASP A 13 5.22 28.66 -4.84
C ASP A 13 5.41 27.15 -5.01
N PHE A 14 4.33 26.36 -4.90
CA PHE A 14 4.39 24.93 -5.17
C PHE A 14 4.85 24.63 -6.59
N ALA A 15 4.26 25.28 -7.59
CA ALA A 15 4.63 25.09 -8.99
C ALA A 15 6.11 25.42 -9.24
N ARG A 16 6.64 26.48 -8.57
CA ARG A 16 8.07 26.83 -8.62
C ARG A 16 8.92 25.72 -7.98
N ALA A 17 8.61 25.30 -6.76
CA ALA A 17 9.37 24.25 -6.06
C ALA A 17 9.38 22.91 -6.82
N ASN A 18 8.25 22.55 -7.46
CA ASN A 18 8.14 21.39 -8.31
C ASN A 18 9.09 21.48 -9.52
N ARG A 19 9.17 22.63 -10.19
CA ARG A 19 10.14 22.88 -11.30
C ARG A 19 11.60 22.86 -10.83
N GLU A 20 11.89 23.43 -9.66
CA GLU A 20 13.24 23.40 -9.08
C GLU A 20 13.70 21.96 -8.79
N THR A 21 12.79 21.09 -8.37
CA THR A 21 13.06 19.65 -8.24
C THR A 21 13.45 19.04 -9.59
N LEU A 22 12.72 19.34 -10.67
CA LEU A 22 13.06 18.89 -12.02
C LEU A 22 14.47 19.35 -12.41
N TYR A 23 14.76 20.65 -12.27
CA TYR A 23 16.07 21.19 -12.68
C TYR A 23 17.23 20.57 -11.89
N GLY A 24 17.02 20.28 -10.60
CA GLY A 24 17.97 19.53 -9.80
C GLY A 24 18.22 18.12 -10.35
N ILE A 25 17.16 17.38 -10.68
CA ILE A 25 17.25 16.03 -11.26
C ILE A 25 17.99 16.06 -12.61
N LEU A 26 17.63 16.97 -13.51
CA LEU A 26 18.26 17.09 -14.83
C LEU A 26 19.74 17.45 -14.72
N LYS A 27 20.08 18.43 -13.86
CA LYS A 27 21.47 18.87 -13.62
C LYS A 27 22.35 17.73 -13.14
N ASP A 28 21.85 16.96 -12.17
CA ASP A 28 22.63 15.89 -11.55
C ASP A 28 22.80 14.68 -12.48
N ASN A 29 21.84 14.46 -13.40
CA ASN A 29 21.83 13.31 -14.31
C ASN A 29 22.22 13.66 -15.78
N LYS A 30 22.72 14.87 -16.06
CA LYS A 30 23.05 15.33 -17.43
C LYS A 30 24.12 14.49 -18.14
N ASP A 31 24.99 13.86 -17.37
CA ASP A 31 26.14 13.08 -17.87
C ASP A 31 25.83 11.56 -17.91
N THR A 32 24.63 11.12 -17.51
CA THR A 32 24.18 9.75 -17.68
C THR A 32 23.89 9.44 -19.15
N GLU A 33 23.86 8.14 -19.52
CA GLU A 33 23.52 7.74 -20.90
C GLU A 33 22.16 8.32 -21.34
N TYR A 34 21.14 8.21 -20.48
CA TYR A 34 19.82 8.76 -20.74
C TYR A 34 19.83 10.30 -20.82
N GLY A 35 20.58 10.96 -19.93
CA GLY A 35 20.71 12.41 -19.90
C GLY A 35 21.39 12.97 -21.15
N ILE A 36 22.47 12.33 -21.62
CA ILE A 36 23.17 12.69 -22.87
C ILE A 36 22.23 12.48 -24.07
N LYS A 37 21.58 11.31 -24.15
CA LYS A 37 20.63 10.96 -25.23
C LYS A 37 19.51 11.99 -25.39
N ASN A 38 18.99 12.53 -24.27
CA ASN A 38 17.87 13.48 -24.25
C ASN A 38 18.32 14.94 -24.10
N GLY A 39 19.64 15.22 -24.07
CA GLY A 39 20.21 16.57 -24.06
C GLY A 39 19.91 17.36 -22.78
N PHE A 40 19.93 16.72 -21.61
CA PHE A 40 19.62 17.35 -20.32
C PHE A 40 20.44 18.60 -20.02
N ALA A 41 21.70 18.65 -20.47
CA ALA A 41 22.58 19.81 -20.28
C ALA A 41 22.06 21.10 -20.97
N ASP A 42 21.23 20.96 -21.99
CA ASP A 42 20.74 22.08 -22.82
C ASP A 42 19.29 22.47 -22.50
N ILE A 43 18.59 21.73 -21.63
CA ILE A 43 17.19 22.01 -21.24
C ILE A 43 17.17 23.19 -20.28
N LYS A 44 16.41 24.23 -20.63
CA LYS A 44 16.33 25.49 -19.88
C LYS A 44 15.09 25.61 -19.02
N ASP A 45 14.00 24.95 -19.41
CA ASP A 45 12.72 25.02 -18.72
C ASP A 45 11.92 23.70 -18.88
N ASP A 46 10.81 23.62 -18.16
CA ASP A 46 9.92 22.45 -18.15
C ASP A 46 9.23 22.21 -19.49
N LYS A 47 9.04 23.25 -20.30
CA LYS A 47 8.51 23.11 -21.66
C LYS A 47 9.51 22.45 -22.60
N GLU A 48 10.77 22.93 -22.63
CA GLU A 48 11.84 22.26 -23.38
C GLU A 48 12.04 20.82 -22.92
N TYR A 49 11.88 20.56 -21.62
CA TYR A 49 11.91 19.21 -21.08
C TYR A 49 10.80 18.34 -21.66
N ALA A 50 9.55 18.83 -21.65
CA ALA A 50 8.41 18.14 -22.21
C ALA A 50 8.49 17.88 -23.71
N ASP A 51 9.12 18.81 -24.46
CA ASP A 51 9.32 18.70 -25.90
C ASP A 51 10.39 17.67 -26.28
N ARG A 52 11.43 17.49 -25.43
CA ARG A 52 12.57 16.57 -25.70
C ARG A 52 12.40 15.19 -25.13
N VAL A 53 11.78 15.07 -23.95
CA VAL A 53 11.63 13.81 -23.24
C VAL A 53 10.20 13.31 -23.40
N PRO A 54 9.96 12.18 -24.10
CA PRO A 54 8.63 11.65 -24.28
C PRO A 54 8.06 11.12 -22.96
N VAL A 55 6.74 11.05 -22.85
CA VAL A 55 6.07 10.28 -21.79
C VAL A 55 6.46 8.82 -21.95
N SER A 56 6.85 8.17 -20.87
CA SER A 56 7.44 6.84 -20.85
C SER A 56 6.63 5.87 -19.99
N GLY A 57 6.84 4.59 -20.22
CA GLY A 57 6.37 3.48 -19.41
C GLY A 57 7.52 2.56 -19.00
N PHE A 58 7.23 1.48 -18.28
CA PHE A 58 8.26 0.58 -17.78
C PHE A 58 9.09 -0.07 -18.91
N SER A 59 8.46 -0.41 -20.04
CA SER A 59 9.13 -1.02 -21.19
C SER A 59 10.28 -0.17 -21.76
N ASP A 60 10.21 1.16 -21.57
CA ASP A 60 11.26 2.06 -22.05
C ASP A 60 12.53 2.01 -21.19
N TYR A 61 12.46 1.37 -20.02
CA TYR A 61 13.55 1.26 -19.06
C TYR A 61 14.07 -0.17 -18.86
N GLU A 62 13.40 -1.20 -19.41
CA GLU A 62 13.78 -2.61 -19.18
C GLU A 62 15.24 -2.88 -19.53
N ASP A 63 15.73 -2.44 -20.69
CA ASP A 63 17.12 -2.62 -21.09
C ASP A 63 18.11 -1.92 -20.13
N TYR A 64 17.82 -0.69 -19.74
CA TYR A 64 18.64 0.03 -18.75
C TYR A 64 18.69 -0.70 -17.41
N ILE A 65 17.55 -1.19 -16.94
CA ILE A 65 17.46 -1.89 -15.65
C ILE A 65 18.22 -3.21 -15.71
N ASP A 66 18.11 -3.98 -16.79
CA ASP A 66 18.85 -5.24 -16.99
C ASP A 66 20.37 -4.99 -16.97
N ARG A 67 20.83 -3.92 -17.60
CA ARG A 67 22.24 -3.50 -17.57
C ARG A 67 22.68 -3.01 -16.18
N MET A 68 21.80 -2.31 -15.44
CA MET A 68 22.05 -1.95 -14.03
C MET A 68 22.19 -3.17 -13.14
N VAL A 69 21.34 -4.20 -13.35
CA VAL A 69 21.45 -5.51 -12.67
C VAL A 69 22.78 -6.19 -12.98
N ALA A 70 23.30 -6.03 -14.20
CA ALA A 70 24.62 -6.53 -14.61
C ALA A 70 25.79 -5.70 -14.05
N GLY A 71 25.51 -4.58 -13.34
CA GLY A 71 26.51 -3.75 -12.66
C GLY A 71 26.95 -2.52 -13.43
N GLU A 72 26.32 -2.19 -14.58
CA GLU A 72 26.58 -0.94 -15.29
C GLU A 72 26.04 0.26 -14.49
N LYS A 73 26.75 1.38 -14.57
CA LYS A 73 26.44 2.63 -13.83
C LYS A 73 26.19 3.77 -14.80
N ASP A 74 25.65 4.86 -14.26
CA ASP A 74 25.40 6.12 -14.97
C ASP A 74 24.52 5.94 -16.22
N LEU A 75 23.58 4.98 -16.18
CA LEU A 75 22.67 4.71 -17.27
C LEU A 75 21.47 5.67 -17.27
N ILE A 76 20.61 5.59 -16.27
CA ILE A 76 19.43 6.43 -16.11
C ILE A 76 19.53 7.38 -14.91
N THR A 77 20.42 7.11 -13.97
CA THR A 77 20.69 7.94 -12.80
C THR A 77 22.16 7.93 -12.44
N ALA A 78 22.68 9.07 -12.00
CA ALA A 78 24.01 9.23 -11.44
C ALA A 78 24.06 8.97 -9.93
N TYR A 79 22.87 8.84 -9.28
CA TYR A 79 22.82 8.57 -7.86
C TYR A 79 23.09 7.09 -7.57
N PRO A 80 23.78 6.77 -6.46
CA PRO A 80 23.98 5.38 -6.03
C PRO A 80 22.65 4.66 -5.84
N VAL A 81 22.53 3.48 -6.44
CA VAL A 81 21.37 2.60 -6.23
C VAL A 81 21.51 1.92 -4.88
N TYR A 82 20.54 2.15 -4.00
CA TYR A 82 20.46 1.54 -2.68
C TYR A 82 20.02 0.06 -2.78
N SER A 83 19.01 -0.20 -3.60
CA SER A 83 18.48 -1.55 -3.81
C SER A 83 17.67 -1.64 -5.11
N LEU A 84 17.45 -2.86 -5.57
CA LEU A 84 16.48 -3.18 -6.62
C LEU A 84 15.19 -3.68 -5.94
N LEU A 85 14.07 -3.06 -6.26
CA LEU A 85 12.79 -3.34 -5.65
C LEU A 85 11.96 -4.24 -6.54
N LYS A 86 11.38 -5.30 -5.94
CA LYS A 86 10.38 -6.14 -6.62
C LYS A 86 9.02 -5.46 -6.56
N THR A 87 8.35 -5.34 -7.69
CA THR A 87 6.94 -4.96 -7.67
C THR A 87 6.08 -6.21 -7.48
N SER A 88 4.95 -6.07 -6.80
CA SER A 88 3.89 -7.08 -6.80
C SER A 88 3.17 -7.04 -8.16
N GLY A 89 3.83 -7.55 -9.22
CA GLY A 89 3.36 -7.41 -10.59
C GLY A 89 2.03 -8.11 -10.84
N SER A 90 1.02 -7.37 -11.27
CA SER A 90 -0.26 -7.89 -11.77
C SER A 90 -0.12 -8.67 -13.08
N THR A 91 1.05 -8.70 -13.71
CA THR A 91 1.31 -9.31 -15.03
C THR A 91 2.19 -10.58 -15.00
N GLY A 92 2.39 -11.18 -13.81
CA GLY A 92 3.10 -12.46 -13.66
C GLY A 92 4.63 -12.42 -13.76
N LYS A 93 5.25 -11.32 -14.21
CA LYS A 93 6.70 -11.10 -14.11
C LYS A 93 6.98 -9.99 -13.09
N ASN A 94 7.77 -10.27 -12.07
CA ASN A 94 8.25 -9.26 -11.13
C ASN A 94 9.13 -8.25 -11.89
N LYS A 95 8.68 -7.01 -11.96
CA LYS A 95 9.50 -5.91 -12.44
C LYS A 95 10.51 -5.53 -11.35
N LEU A 96 11.72 -5.22 -11.75
CA LEU A 96 12.72 -4.65 -10.85
C LEU A 96 12.74 -3.13 -11.02
N ILE A 97 12.63 -2.42 -9.92
CA ILE A 97 12.64 -0.95 -9.89
C ILE A 97 13.88 -0.51 -9.09
N PRO A 98 14.82 0.24 -9.67
CA PRO A 98 15.92 0.78 -8.90
C PRO A 98 15.40 1.84 -7.91
N ILE A 99 15.89 1.79 -6.67
CA ILE A 99 15.70 2.86 -5.70
C ILE A 99 17.05 3.40 -5.27
N THR A 100 17.21 4.70 -5.31
CA THR A 100 18.49 5.36 -5.00
C THR A 100 18.55 5.84 -3.55
N GLU A 101 19.76 6.02 -3.03
CA GLU A 101 19.96 6.66 -1.73
C GLU A 101 19.36 8.07 -1.68
N LYS A 102 19.41 8.79 -2.80
CA LYS A 102 18.83 10.13 -2.93
C LYS A 102 17.30 10.10 -2.80
N ALA A 103 16.63 9.12 -3.42
CA ALA A 103 15.18 8.95 -3.31
C ALA A 103 14.78 8.68 -1.84
N PHE A 104 15.48 7.80 -1.14
CA PHE A 104 15.21 7.56 0.28
C PHE A 104 15.61 8.73 1.18
N ALA A 105 16.65 9.51 0.82
CA ALA A 105 17.00 10.71 1.55
C ALA A 105 15.94 11.80 1.41
N ALA A 106 15.34 11.95 0.23
CA ALA A 106 14.23 12.87 0.00
C ALA A 106 12.99 12.49 0.82
N CYS A 107 12.73 11.16 1.00
CA CYS A 107 11.66 10.66 1.85
C CYS A 107 11.98 10.76 3.36
N GLY A 108 13.23 11.04 3.73
CA GLY A 108 13.72 10.93 5.12
C GLY A 108 12.97 11.80 6.13
N ASP A 109 12.42 12.94 5.69
CA ASP A 109 11.70 13.87 6.56
C ASP A 109 10.18 13.59 6.61
N LEU A 110 9.66 12.72 5.74
CA LEU A 110 8.25 12.31 5.77
C LEU A 110 7.86 11.61 7.08
N PRO A 111 8.67 10.65 7.62
CA PRO A 111 8.38 10.06 8.93
C PRO A 111 8.39 11.08 10.06
N ASP A 112 9.28 12.08 10.03
CA ASP A 112 9.35 13.10 11.08
C ASP A 112 8.12 14.01 11.03
N ARG A 113 7.63 14.35 9.83
CA ARG A 113 6.34 15.05 9.67
C ARG A 113 5.16 14.17 10.07
N TYR A 114 5.21 12.89 9.78
CA TYR A 114 4.27 11.88 10.25
C TYR A 114 4.31 11.75 11.78
N GLN A 115 5.50 11.74 12.40
CA GLN A 115 5.69 11.71 13.85
C GLN A 115 5.23 13.01 14.54
N LEU A 116 5.38 14.17 13.91
CA LEU A 116 4.81 15.43 14.41
C LEU A 116 3.27 15.39 14.51
N LEU A 117 2.62 14.61 13.63
CA LEU A 117 1.19 14.36 13.69
C LEU A 117 0.81 13.26 14.69
N HIS A 118 1.77 12.40 15.05
CA HIS A 118 1.58 11.25 15.94
C HIS A 118 2.10 11.45 17.35
N ASN A 119 2.28 12.69 17.81
CA ASN A 119 2.65 12.94 19.20
C ASN A 119 3.50 11.83 19.84
N ASP A 120 4.80 11.82 19.57
CA ASP A 120 5.77 11.00 20.33
C ASP A 120 5.74 11.28 21.86
N GLU A 121 4.92 12.24 22.28
CA GLU A 121 4.68 12.61 23.68
C GLU A 121 3.92 11.52 24.47
N CYS A 122 3.28 10.56 23.82
CA CYS A 122 2.55 9.49 24.51
C CYS A 122 3.44 8.42 25.13
N GLY A 123 4.74 8.38 24.81
CA GLY A 123 5.73 7.54 25.50
C GLY A 123 5.56 6.03 25.39
N GLY A 124 4.62 5.53 24.58
CA GLY A 124 4.31 4.10 24.46
C GLY A 124 5.03 3.39 23.29
N LYS A 125 4.61 2.16 23.04
CA LYS A 125 5.17 1.30 21.99
C LYS A 125 4.32 1.31 20.73
N ARG A 126 5.00 1.19 19.58
CA ARG A 126 4.38 0.96 18.28
C ARG A 126 4.39 -0.52 17.95
N LEU A 127 3.23 -1.11 17.68
CA LEU A 127 3.13 -2.45 17.14
C LEU A 127 3.19 -2.38 15.62
N PHE A 128 4.27 -2.91 15.04
CA PHE A 128 4.46 -2.89 13.59
C PHE A 128 4.08 -4.25 12.97
N LEU A 129 3.04 -4.28 12.15
CA LEU A 129 2.43 -5.52 11.64
C LEU A 129 2.98 -6.00 10.30
N THR A 130 3.60 -5.12 9.51
CA THR A 130 4.08 -5.53 8.18
C THR A 130 5.20 -6.55 8.25
N PHE A 131 5.18 -7.52 7.34
CA PHE A 131 6.24 -8.50 7.18
C PHE A 131 7.44 -7.88 6.46
N LEU A 132 8.48 -7.54 7.20
CA LEU A 132 9.72 -6.98 6.67
C LEU A 132 10.78 -8.07 6.55
N VAL A 133 10.95 -8.61 5.35
CA VAL A 133 12.01 -9.61 5.08
C VAL A 133 13.33 -8.87 4.91
N VAL A 134 14.10 -8.77 5.98
CA VAL A 134 15.37 -8.04 6.05
C VAL A 134 16.37 -8.82 6.90
N ASP A 135 17.50 -9.17 6.32
CA ASP A 135 18.68 -9.65 7.06
C ASP A 135 19.60 -8.45 7.34
N LEU A 136 19.64 -8.01 8.60
CA LEU A 136 20.43 -6.85 9.01
C LEU A 136 21.95 -7.08 8.87
N ASN A 137 22.41 -8.33 8.67
CA ASN A 137 23.81 -8.68 8.48
C ASN A 137 24.28 -8.62 7.03
N LYS A 138 23.35 -8.34 6.08
CA LYS A 138 23.64 -8.26 4.65
C LYS A 138 23.53 -6.82 4.14
N ASP A 139 24.20 -6.53 3.04
CA ASP A 139 24.07 -5.24 2.36
C ASP A 139 22.66 -5.09 1.72
N PRO A 140 22.04 -3.91 1.80
CA PRO A 140 20.69 -3.67 1.24
C PRO A 140 20.58 -3.95 -0.26
N GLY A 141 21.69 -3.79 -1.01
CA GLY A 141 21.75 -4.03 -2.46
C GLY A 141 22.08 -5.47 -2.85
N GLU A 142 22.36 -6.38 -1.91
CA GLU A 142 22.81 -7.75 -2.21
C GLU A 142 21.76 -8.58 -2.96
N ALA A 143 20.48 -8.34 -2.67
CA ALA A 143 19.37 -9.04 -3.34
C ALA A 143 18.14 -8.14 -3.50
N PRO A 144 17.37 -8.32 -4.59
CA PRO A 144 16.12 -7.59 -4.77
C PRO A 144 15.13 -7.84 -3.63
N THR A 145 14.53 -6.76 -3.13
CA THR A 145 13.60 -6.80 -2.00
C THR A 145 12.32 -5.99 -2.29
N TYR A 146 11.40 -5.89 -1.33
CA TYR A 146 10.20 -5.07 -1.44
C TYR A 146 10.46 -3.64 -0.95
N LEU A 147 9.70 -2.68 -1.48
CA LEU A 147 9.84 -1.27 -1.10
C LEU A 147 9.76 -1.05 0.42
N SER A 148 8.78 -1.67 1.09
CA SER A 148 8.63 -1.56 2.54
C SER A 148 9.86 -2.05 3.29
N SER A 149 10.39 -3.22 2.93
CA SER A 149 11.60 -3.78 3.54
C SER A 149 12.81 -2.87 3.33
N ALA A 150 13.04 -2.38 2.10
CA ALA A 150 14.13 -1.47 1.79
C ALA A 150 13.98 -0.12 2.52
N TYR A 151 12.77 0.44 2.56
CA TYR A 151 12.49 1.71 3.20
C TYR A 151 12.75 1.67 4.71
N TYR A 152 12.15 0.70 5.43
CA TYR A 152 12.35 0.58 6.88
C TYR A 152 13.78 0.18 7.24
N ARG A 153 14.46 -0.63 6.39
CA ARG A 153 15.90 -0.87 6.53
C ARG A 153 16.70 0.43 6.40
N SER A 154 16.40 1.25 5.41
CA SER A 154 17.03 2.56 5.22
C SER A 154 16.82 3.50 6.41
N LEU A 155 15.65 3.49 7.04
CA LEU A 155 15.38 4.25 8.27
C LEU A 155 16.18 3.70 9.45
N TYR A 156 16.30 2.38 9.56
CA TYR A 156 17.12 1.72 10.59
C TYR A 156 18.60 2.10 10.45
N ASP A 157 19.16 1.99 9.25
CA ASP A 157 20.58 2.31 8.96
C ASP A 157 20.91 3.78 9.27
N ARG A 158 19.94 4.68 9.16
CA ARG A 158 20.08 6.11 9.52
C ARG A 158 19.76 6.42 10.98
N GLY A 159 19.45 5.38 11.81
CA GLY A 159 19.11 5.55 13.22
C GLY A 159 17.74 6.19 13.49
N ARG A 160 16.85 6.21 12.48
CA ARG A 160 15.49 6.78 12.60
C ARG A 160 14.43 5.74 12.95
N PHE A 161 14.69 4.46 12.74
CA PHE A 161 13.82 3.36 13.15
C PHE A 161 14.40 2.70 14.40
N VAL A 162 13.92 3.09 15.58
CA VAL A 162 14.58 2.80 16.87
C VAL A 162 13.89 1.69 17.63
N SER A 163 14.65 0.70 18.07
CA SER A 163 14.18 -0.48 18.79
C SER A 163 13.35 -0.16 20.04
N LYS A 164 13.73 0.88 20.80
CA LYS A 164 13.05 1.25 22.05
C LYS A 164 11.58 1.69 21.88
N THR A 165 11.19 2.15 20.70
CA THR A 165 9.82 2.59 20.40
C THR A 165 8.96 1.49 19.78
N LEU A 166 9.54 0.31 19.51
CA LEU A 166 8.86 -0.81 18.90
C LEU A 166 8.47 -1.85 19.93
N ALA A 167 7.27 -2.38 19.85
CA ALA A 167 6.91 -3.59 20.56
C ALA A 167 7.78 -4.74 20.05
N GLY A 168 8.48 -5.41 20.96
CA GLY A 168 9.43 -6.47 20.61
C GLY A 168 10.76 -6.04 20.01
N GLY A 169 10.98 -4.73 19.80
CA GLY A 169 12.23 -4.21 19.24
C GLY A 169 12.41 -4.50 17.75
N VAL A 170 13.57 -4.16 17.21
CA VAL A 170 13.91 -4.43 15.80
C VAL A 170 14.10 -5.92 15.54
N GLU A 171 14.50 -6.69 16.55
CA GLU A 171 14.76 -8.13 16.49
C GLU A 171 13.50 -8.95 16.19
N LEU A 172 12.32 -8.41 16.53
CA LEU A 172 11.01 -9.02 16.25
C LEU A 172 10.22 -8.21 15.21
N THR A 173 10.88 -7.26 14.55
CA THR A 173 10.31 -6.45 13.46
C THR A 173 10.88 -6.82 12.10
N PHE A 174 12.21 -7.03 12.02
CA PHE A 174 12.88 -7.51 10.81
C PHE A 174 13.04 -9.02 10.85
N PHE A 175 12.70 -9.68 9.75
CA PHE A 175 12.73 -11.14 9.61
C PHE A 175 13.80 -11.53 8.59
N PRO A 176 14.86 -12.25 8.98
CA PRO A 176 15.92 -12.66 8.05
C PRO A 176 15.48 -13.76 7.08
N VAL A 177 14.39 -14.45 7.39
CA VAL A 177 13.81 -15.54 6.60
C VAL A 177 12.29 -15.49 6.62
N VAL A 178 11.68 -16.16 5.65
CA VAL A 178 10.23 -16.35 5.64
C VAL A 178 9.83 -17.32 6.75
N CYS A 179 8.91 -16.91 7.61
CA CYS A 179 8.41 -17.67 8.77
C CYS A 179 6.98 -17.20 9.08
N ASP A 180 6.34 -17.80 10.06
CA ASP A 180 5.05 -17.32 10.57
C ASP A 180 5.23 -16.04 11.40
N PHE A 181 5.34 -14.91 10.70
CA PHE A 181 5.54 -13.60 11.33
C PHE A 181 4.31 -13.16 12.14
N MET A 182 3.09 -13.56 11.77
CA MET A 182 1.88 -13.19 12.50
C MET A 182 1.87 -13.84 13.89
N TYR A 183 2.36 -15.06 14.05
CA TYR A 183 2.58 -15.68 15.36
C TYR A 183 3.50 -14.79 16.24
N VAL A 184 4.59 -14.28 15.67
CA VAL A 184 5.51 -13.36 16.38
C VAL A 184 4.81 -12.06 16.75
N LYS A 185 4.01 -11.49 15.83
CA LYS A 185 3.29 -10.23 16.07
C LYS A 185 2.22 -10.40 17.15
N LEU A 186 1.47 -11.50 17.15
CA LEU A 186 0.46 -11.80 18.18
C LEU A 186 1.12 -12.01 19.55
N TRP A 187 2.19 -12.82 19.63
CA TRP A 187 2.93 -12.98 20.87
C TRP A 187 3.44 -11.65 21.42
N THR A 188 4.09 -10.84 20.56
CA THR A 188 4.60 -9.53 20.92
C THR A 188 3.49 -8.59 21.41
N ALA A 189 2.35 -8.60 20.75
CA ALA A 189 1.19 -7.81 21.09
C ALA A 189 0.57 -8.20 22.44
N PHE A 190 0.50 -9.49 22.72
CA PHE A 190 0.00 -9.99 24.01
C PHE A 190 0.95 -9.67 25.16
N ALA A 191 2.27 -9.76 24.91
CA ALA A 191 3.28 -9.43 25.92
C ALA A 191 3.36 -7.92 26.23
N THR A 192 2.98 -7.04 25.28
CA THR A 192 3.17 -5.59 25.40
C THR A 192 1.88 -4.90 25.87
N GLU A 193 1.95 -4.19 26.99
CA GLU A 193 0.78 -3.49 27.59
C GLU A 193 0.63 -2.05 27.10
N ASP A 194 1.74 -1.37 26.83
CA ASP A 194 1.85 0.05 26.52
C ASP A 194 1.84 0.37 25.02
N ILE A 195 1.09 -0.42 24.22
CA ILE A 195 0.91 -0.13 22.80
C ILE A 195 0.02 1.10 22.64
N THR A 196 0.54 2.12 21.95
CA THR A 196 -0.13 3.40 21.66
C THR A 196 -0.49 3.56 20.20
N SER A 197 0.21 2.85 19.29
CA SER A 197 -0.16 2.78 17.88
C SER A 197 0.03 1.39 17.28
N ILE A 198 -0.77 1.06 16.27
CA ILE A 198 -0.60 -0.11 15.41
C ILE A 198 -0.30 0.39 14.01
N GLU A 199 0.83 -0.03 13.46
CA GLU A 199 1.32 0.45 12.17
C GLU A 199 1.49 -0.71 11.19
N SER A 200 1.00 -0.51 9.97
CA SER A 200 1.17 -1.45 8.87
C SER A 200 1.38 -0.69 7.56
N VAL A 201 1.97 -1.34 6.56
CA VAL A 201 2.03 -0.74 5.22
C VAL A 201 0.63 -0.73 4.59
N PHE A 202 -0.11 -1.83 4.71
CA PHE A 202 -1.50 -1.89 4.24
C PHE A 202 -2.45 -2.11 5.42
N LEU A 203 -3.57 -1.42 5.43
CA LEU A 203 -4.60 -1.59 6.48
C LEU A 203 -5.12 -3.04 6.54
N TYR A 204 -5.03 -3.77 5.44
CA TYR A 204 -5.31 -5.20 5.37
C TYR A 204 -4.52 -6.05 6.37
N ASP A 205 -3.26 -5.70 6.66
CA ASP A 205 -2.45 -6.41 7.67
C ASP A 205 -3.11 -6.37 9.05
N ASN A 206 -3.82 -5.27 9.38
CA ASN A 206 -4.59 -5.16 10.62
C ASN A 206 -5.75 -6.15 10.64
N LEU A 207 -6.48 -6.26 9.53
CA LEU A 207 -7.60 -7.20 9.42
C LEU A 207 -7.13 -8.64 9.61
N VAL A 208 -6.04 -9.03 8.93
CA VAL A 208 -5.45 -10.38 9.06
C VAL A 208 -4.95 -10.63 10.48
N PHE A 209 -4.30 -9.64 11.11
CA PHE A 209 -3.79 -9.75 12.47
C PHE A 209 -4.92 -10.03 13.48
N PHE A 210 -6.00 -9.27 13.45
CA PHE A 210 -7.11 -9.46 14.38
C PHE A 210 -7.90 -10.73 14.07
N HIS A 211 -8.02 -11.12 12.81
CA HIS A 211 -8.63 -12.39 12.45
C HIS A 211 -7.82 -13.57 13.02
N ARG A 212 -6.50 -13.60 12.82
CA ARG A 212 -5.65 -14.62 13.43
C ARG A 212 -5.62 -14.56 14.95
N MET A 213 -5.75 -13.38 15.54
CA MET A 213 -5.95 -13.26 16.99
C MET A 213 -7.20 -14.00 17.43
N GLU A 214 -8.32 -13.83 16.72
CA GLU A 214 -9.59 -14.49 17.02
C GLU A 214 -9.49 -16.01 16.97
N GLU A 215 -8.72 -16.56 16.05
CA GLU A 215 -8.54 -17.99 15.86
C GLU A 215 -7.49 -18.63 16.79
N GLU A 216 -6.37 -17.94 17.02
CA GLU A 216 -5.17 -18.55 17.60
C GLU A 216 -4.81 -18.05 19.01
N TYR A 217 -5.55 -17.08 19.60
CA TYR A 217 -5.15 -16.49 20.89
C TYR A 217 -4.92 -17.51 21.99
N ASN A 218 -5.77 -18.53 22.10
CA ASN A 218 -5.65 -19.57 23.12
C ASN A 218 -4.34 -20.35 22.98
N GLN A 219 -4.02 -20.79 21.75
CA GLN A 219 -2.79 -21.54 21.49
C GLN A 219 -1.53 -20.71 21.81
N ILE A 220 -1.54 -19.43 21.41
CA ILE A 220 -0.40 -18.53 21.65
C ILE A 220 -0.25 -18.27 23.15
N LEU A 221 -1.34 -18.03 23.88
CA LEU A 221 -1.28 -17.83 25.33
C LEU A 221 -0.83 -19.10 26.08
N ASP A 222 -1.24 -20.29 25.63
CA ASP A 222 -0.76 -21.56 26.18
C ASP A 222 0.75 -21.77 25.94
N ASP A 223 1.25 -21.37 24.76
CA ASP A 223 2.67 -21.40 24.45
C ASP A 223 3.46 -20.40 25.32
N MET A 224 2.89 -19.20 25.56
CA MET A 224 3.47 -18.18 26.46
C MET A 224 3.53 -18.68 27.91
N GLU A 225 2.45 -19.28 28.44
CA GLU A 225 2.40 -19.87 29.80
C GLU A 225 3.40 -21.00 29.95
N ALA A 226 3.58 -21.84 28.91
CA ALA A 226 4.52 -22.94 28.90
C ALA A 226 5.98 -22.53 28.68
N GLY A 227 6.23 -21.23 28.32
CA GLY A 227 7.57 -20.74 27.99
C GLY A 227 8.18 -21.42 26.78
N ARG A 228 7.38 -21.76 25.77
CA ARG A 228 7.81 -22.45 24.54
C ARG A 228 7.28 -21.75 23.30
N VAL A 229 8.05 -21.76 22.24
CA VAL A 229 7.64 -21.26 20.91
C VAL A 229 7.23 -22.43 20.04
N SER A 230 6.11 -22.30 19.33
CA SER A 230 5.64 -23.35 18.41
C SER A 230 6.67 -23.62 17.30
N GLU A 231 7.03 -24.89 17.10
CA GLU A 231 7.92 -25.29 16.00
C GLU A 231 7.29 -25.04 14.62
N LYS A 232 5.96 -25.02 14.53
CA LYS A 232 5.23 -24.70 13.29
C LYS A 232 5.47 -23.28 12.81
N ALA A 233 5.85 -22.35 13.71
CA ALA A 233 6.13 -20.98 13.33
C ALA A 233 7.41 -20.82 12.47
N GLY A 234 8.28 -21.85 12.43
CA GLY A 234 9.48 -21.85 11.57
C GLY A 234 10.48 -20.75 11.89
N LEU A 235 10.56 -20.33 13.16
CA LEU A 235 11.40 -19.19 13.59
C LEU A 235 12.86 -19.60 13.73
N PRO A 236 13.81 -18.71 13.31
CA PRO A 236 15.22 -18.84 13.67
C PRO A 236 15.42 -18.86 15.20
N GLU A 237 16.44 -19.58 15.68
CA GLU A 237 16.72 -19.72 17.12
C GLU A 237 16.92 -18.38 17.84
N GLU A 238 17.55 -17.39 17.19
CA GLU A 238 17.74 -16.07 17.78
C GLU A 238 16.41 -15.33 17.96
N MET A 239 15.47 -15.48 17.02
CA MET A 239 14.13 -14.91 17.15
C MET A 239 13.32 -15.63 18.24
N LYS A 240 13.42 -16.96 18.36
CA LYS A 240 12.80 -17.71 19.46
C LYS A 240 13.29 -17.19 20.81
N LYS A 241 14.62 -16.98 20.96
CA LYS A 241 15.20 -16.41 22.19
C LYS A 241 14.69 -15.01 22.47
N SER A 242 14.65 -14.14 21.46
CA SER A 242 14.14 -12.77 21.61
C SER A 242 12.67 -12.76 22.02
N LEU A 243 11.87 -13.66 21.45
CA LEU A 243 10.43 -13.77 21.74
C LEU A 243 10.21 -14.24 23.19
N LEU A 244 10.94 -15.29 23.63
CA LEU A 244 10.89 -15.80 25.00
C LEU A 244 11.47 -14.83 26.04
N ALA A 245 12.31 -13.89 25.63
CA ALA A 245 12.87 -12.86 26.52
C ALA A 245 11.93 -11.68 26.76
N LEU A 246 10.81 -11.59 26.01
CA LEU A 246 9.82 -10.54 26.25
C LEU A 246 9.22 -10.70 27.66
N PRO A 247 9.23 -9.64 28.48
CA PRO A 247 8.63 -9.71 29.80
C PRO A 247 7.11 -9.83 29.67
N VAL A 248 6.55 -10.88 30.23
CA VAL A 248 5.10 -11.06 30.32
C VAL A 248 4.75 -11.65 31.68
N SER A 249 3.79 -11.06 32.37
CA SER A 249 3.31 -11.57 33.63
C SER A 249 2.18 -12.57 33.47
N PRO A 250 2.00 -13.55 34.40
CA PRO A 250 0.82 -14.41 34.37
C PRO A 250 -0.50 -13.64 34.44
N GLU A 251 -0.51 -12.49 35.12
CA GLU A 251 -1.66 -11.59 35.20
C GLU A 251 -2.01 -11.00 33.84
N ARG A 252 -1.00 -10.64 33.04
CA ARG A 252 -1.20 -10.13 31.66
C ARG A 252 -1.78 -11.22 30.76
N ILE A 253 -1.25 -12.42 30.82
CA ILE A 253 -1.76 -13.57 30.06
C ILE A 253 -3.23 -13.83 30.43
N ALA A 254 -3.55 -13.89 31.72
CA ALA A 254 -4.92 -14.07 32.19
C ALA A 254 -5.85 -12.92 31.77
N TYR A 255 -5.33 -11.69 31.77
CA TYR A 255 -6.07 -10.52 31.28
C TYR A 255 -6.40 -10.65 29.79
N VAL A 256 -5.42 -10.94 28.94
CA VAL A 256 -5.61 -11.08 27.49
C VAL A 256 -6.62 -12.19 27.21
N ARG A 257 -6.45 -13.37 27.83
CA ARG A 257 -7.38 -14.49 27.69
C ARG A 257 -8.82 -14.09 28.03
N ARG A 258 -9.03 -13.47 29.18
CA ARG A 258 -10.35 -12.99 29.61
C ARG A 258 -10.97 -12.00 28.61
N GLU A 259 -10.18 -11.06 28.08
CA GLU A 259 -10.71 -10.07 27.14
C GLU A 259 -11.04 -10.72 25.78
N CYS A 260 -10.25 -11.69 25.31
CA CYS A 260 -10.56 -12.45 24.11
C CYS A 260 -11.81 -13.33 24.29
N ASP A 261 -11.95 -14.03 25.44
CA ASP A 261 -13.12 -14.87 25.78
C ASP A 261 -14.45 -14.08 25.81
N ARG A 262 -14.39 -12.75 25.99
CA ARG A 262 -15.55 -11.84 25.92
C ARG A 262 -15.97 -11.50 24.48
N GLY A 263 -15.24 -11.99 23.48
CA GLY A 263 -15.45 -11.68 22.08
C GLY A 263 -14.57 -10.52 21.58
N PHE A 264 -14.58 -10.29 20.28
CA PHE A 264 -13.58 -9.46 19.60
C PHE A 264 -14.07 -8.06 19.21
N GLU A 265 -15.33 -7.72 19.45
CA GLU A 265 -15.85 -6.36 19.23
C GLU A 265 -15.07 -5.35 20.07
N GLY A 266 -14.40 -4.39 19.40
CA GLY A 266 -13.59 -3.37 20.05
C GLY A 266 -12.40 -3.92 20.87
N ILE A 267 -11.89 -5.11 20.55
CA ILE A 267 -10.83 -5.79 21.30
C ILE A 267 -9.55 -4.97 21.41
N ALA A 268 -9.20 -4.20 20.36
CA ALA A 268 -7.97 -3.41 20.32
C ALA A 268 -7.88 -2.44 21.50
N LYS A 269 -8.93 -1.65 21.74
CA LYS A 269 -8.97 -0.70 22.86
C LYS A 269 -9.09 -1.38 24.23
N ARG A 270 -9.64 -2.58 24.27
CA ARG A 270 -9.72 -3.36 25.52
C ARG A 270 -8.37 -3.94 25.91
N LEU A 271 -7.55 -4.38 24.95
CA LEU A 271 -6.20 -4.90 25.21
C LEU A 271 -5.19 -3.79 25.49
N TRP A 272 -5.32 -2.65 24.79
CA TRP A 272 -4.40 -1.51 24.86
C TRP A 272 -5.18 -0.21 25.06
N LYS A 273 -5.40 0.15 26.33
CA LYS A 273 -6.24 1.31 26.73
C LYS A 273 -5.74 2.64 26.14
N ASP A 274 -4.42 2.78 25.95
CA ASP A 274 -3.76 3.98 25.45
C ASP A 274 -3.58 3.97 23.92
N LEU A 275 -4.05 2.91 23.22
CA LEU A 275 -4.03 2.85 21.78
C LEU A 275 -4.87 3.99 21.19
N SER A 276 -4.22 4.89 20.48
CA SER A 276 -4.82 6.14 19.99
C SER A 276 -4.86 6.24 18.48
N LEU A 277 -4.13 5.34 17.76
CA LEU A 277 -3.99 5.45 16.32
C LEU A 277 -3.71 4.09 15.68
N VAL A 278 -4.29 3.89 14.51
CA VAL A 278 -3.94 2.82 13.60
C VAL A 278 -3.50 3.42 12.28
N SER A 279 -2.47 2.88 11.64
CA SER A 279 -2.03 3.35 10.33
C SER A 279 -1.90 2.22 9.32
N GLY A 280 -2.16 2.56 8.05
CA GLY A 280 -2.00 1.65 6.93
C GLY A 280 -2.52 2.27 5.63
N ILE A 281 -1.93 1.88 4.50
CA ILE A 281 -2.42 2.30 3.19
C ILE A 281 -3.83 1.74 2.98
N SER A 282 -4.75 2.62 2.64
CA SER A 282 -6.09 2.28 2.16
C SER A 282 -6.51 3.30 1.10
N SER A 283 -7.64 3.07 0.47
CA SER A 283 -8.26 3.99 -0.49
C SER A 283 -9.75 3.68 -0.59
N LYS A 284 -10.48 4.48 -1.36
CA LYS A 284 -11.90 4.16 -1.67
C LYS A 284 -12.10 2.77 -2.29
N ALA A 285 -11.06 2.19 -2.88
CA ALA A 285 -11.09 0.86 -3.46
C ALA A 285 -10.84 -0.28 -2.45
N PHE A 286 -10.65 0.04 -1.16
CA PHE A 286 -10.36 -0.91 -0.08
C PHE A 286 -11.22 -0.66 1.16
N GLN A 287 -12.44 -0.14 0.98
CA GLN A 287 -13.33 0.19 2.10
C GLN A 287 -13.93 -1.05 2.78
N VAL A 288 -14.00 -2.20 2.09
CA VAL A 288 -14.46 -3.45 2.69
C VAL A 288 -13.54 -3.85 3.84
N GLU A 289 -12.21 -3.79 3.64
CA GLU A 289 -11.22 -4.10 4.65
C GLU A 289 -11.28 -3.14 5.84
N GLU A 290 -11.50 -1.87 5.56
CA GLU A 290 -11.63 -0.85 6.60
C GLU A 290 -12.87 -1.10 7.46
N ILE A 291 -14.02 -1.35 6.82
CA ILE A 291 -15.27 -1.65 7.52
C ILE A 291 -15.12 -2.92 8.36
N SER A 292 -14.51 -3.97 7.80
CA SER A 292 -14.26 -5.23 8.50
C SER A 292 -13.28 -5.06 9.68
N SER A 293 -12.28 -4.18 9.53
CA SER A 293 -11.33 -3.87 10.61
C SER A 293 -11.99 -3.11 11.76
N LYS A 294 -13.01 -2.30 11.50
CA LYS A 294 -13.73 -1.52 12.53
C LYS A 294 -14.41 -2.40 13.59
N LYS A 295 -14.76 -3.64 13.28
CA LYS A 295 -15.20 -4.63 14.28
C LYS A 295 -14.20 -4.70 15.44
N TYR A 296 -12.91 -4.75 15.13
CA TYR A 296 -11.84 -4.91 16.12
C TYR A 296 -11.36 -3.59 16.71
N LEU A 297 -11.30 -2.57 15.87
CA LEU A 297 -10.72 -1.26 16.19
C LEU A 297 -11.71 -0.31 16.87
N GLY A 298 -13.02 -0.45 16.60
CA GLY A 298 -14.02 0.52 17.07
C GLY A 298 -13.78 1.89 16.44
N ASP A 299 -13.79 2.94 17.28
CA ASP A 299 -13.64 4.35 16.88
C ASP A 299 -12.19 4.86 16.88
N ILE A 300 -11.19 3.94 16.90
CA ILE A 300 -9.79 4.37 16.82
C ILE A 300 -9.56 5.02 15.46
N PRO A 301 -8.99 6.26 15.42
CA PRO A 301 -8.71 6.96 14.17
C PRO A 301 -7.72 6.18 13.30
N ILE A 302 -7.90 6.28 11.99
CA ILE A 302 -7.02 5.66 11.01
C ILE A 302 -6.22 6.75 10.30
N TRP A 303 -4.89 6.62 10.31
CA TRP A 303 -3.99 7.40 9.49
C TRP A 303 -3.68 6.62 8.23
N TYR A 304 -4.20 7.08 7.10
CA TYR A 304 -3.85 6.47 5.81
C TYR A 304 -2.43 6.86 5.46
N PHE A 305 -1.56 5.87 5.44
CA PHE A 305 -0.14 6.04 5.18
C PHE A 305 0.09 6.91 3.92
N PHE A 306 1.32 7.29 3.58
CA PHE A 306 1.53 8.16 2.42
C PHE A 306 1.07 7.51 1.10
N TYR A 307 0.70 8.36 0.12
CA TYR A 307 0.46 7.92 -1.24
C TYR A 307 1.79 7.79 -1.97
N GLY A 308 2.05 6.58 -2.47
CA GLY A 308 3.27 6.24 -3.19
C GLY A 308 3.16 4.91 -3.93
N THR A 309 4.11 4.70 -4.80
CA THR A 309 4.31 3.46 -5.56
C THR A 309 5.73 2.97 -5.37
N THR A 310 6.06 1.81 -5.93
CA THR A 310 7.44 1.31 -5.90
C THR A 310 8.41 2.27 -6.57
N GLU A 311 7.93 3.05 -7.55
CA GLU A 311 8.72 4.01 -8.32
C GLU A 311 8.95 5.32 -7.57
N CYS A 312 7.99 5.78 -6.76
CA CYS A 312 8.07 7.09 -6.11
C CYS A 312 7.11 7.22 -4.92
N PHE A 313 7.57 7.83 -3.83
CA PHE A 313 6.68 8.44 -2.84
C PHE A 313 6.26 9.82 -3.34
N MET A 314 5.00 10.22 -3.15
CA MET A 314 4.46 11.43 -3.79
C MET A 314 3.71 12.36 -2.85
N ALA A 315 2.98 11.81 -1.87
CA ALA A 315 2.08 12.63 -1.07
C ALA A 315 1.91 12.09 0.35
N ILE A 316 1.54 12.98 1.27
CA ILE A 316 1.23 12.68 2.67
C ILE A 316 -0.26 12.92 2.94
N PRO A 317 -0.90 12.17 3.86
CA PRO A 317 -2.31 12.41 4.20
C PRO A 317 -2.54 13.82 4.71
N LEU A 318 -3.68 14.40 4.35
CA LEU A 318 -4.10 15.72 4.84
C LEU A 318 -4.45 15.68 6.34
N SER A 319 -5.09 14.59 6.80
CA SER A 319 -5.48 14.35 8.19
C SER A 319 -5.80 12.88 8.42
N THR A 320 -6.18 12.48 9.63
CA THR A 320 -6.77 11.16 9.89
C THR A 320 -8.14 11.02 9.21
N ASP A 321 -8.53 9.77 8.96
CA ASP A 321 -9.86 9.40 8.44
C ASP A 321 -10.24 10.05 7.10
N THR A 322 -9.23 10.44 6.29
CA THR A 322 -9.44 10.98 4.93
C THR A 322 -8.54 10.32 3.90
N TYR A 323 -9.06 10.12 2.70
CA TYR A 323 -8.27 9.67 1.53
C TYR A 323 -7.68 10.84 0.71
N ASP A 324 -7.67 12.05 1.27
CA ASP A 324 -7.09 13.22 0.65
C ASP A 324 -5.62 13.34 1.05
N TYR A 325 -4.76 13.57 0.08
CA TYR A 325 -3.32 13.62 0.22
C TYR A 325 -2.78 14.94 -0.29
N ILE A 326 -1.79 15.48 0.38
CA ILE A 326 -1.03 16.66 -0.03
C ILE A 326 0.14 16.18 -0.88
N LEU A 327 0.20 16.56 -2.17
CA LEU A 327 1.39 16.33 -2.99
C LEU A 327 2.57 17.08 -2.37
N TYR A 328 3.69 16.38 -2.25
CA TYR A 328 4.88 16.95 -1.62
C TYR A 328 6.00 17.16 -2.65
N PRO A 329 6.40 18.41 -2.97
CA PRO A 329 7.49 18.68 -3.89
C PRO A 329 8.81 18.20 -3.27
N GLY A 330 9.81 17.85 -4.08
CA GLY A 330 11.09 17.35 -3.59
C GLY A 330 11.18 15.83 -3.42
N LEU A 331 10.07 15.11 -3.50
CA LEU A 331 10.08 13.65 -3.64
C LEU A 331 10.25 13.24 -5.11
N GLY A 332 9.83 14.12 -6.01
CA GLY A 332 9.93 14.02 -7.45
C GLY A 332 9.34 15.26 -8.10
N TYR A 333 9.46 15.37 -9.41
CA TYR A 333 8.75 16.33 -10.24
C TYR A 333 7.47 15.70 -10.76
N TYR A 334 6.37 16.42 -10.68
CA TYR A 334 5.05 15.96 -11.06
C TYR A 334 4.51 16.77 -12.23
N GLU A 335 3.98 16.06 -13.23
CA GLU A 335 3.14 16.58 -14.27
C GLU A 335 1.74 15.96 -14.12
N LEU A 336 0.68 16.73 -14.31
CA LEU A 336 -0.69 16.25 -14.27
C LEU A 336 -1.32 16.36 -15.67
N ARG A 337 -1.78 15.22 -16.20
CA ARG A 337 -2.39 15.11 -17.51
C ARG A 337 -3.89 14.90 -17.35
N GLU A 338 -4.71 15.79 -17.93
CA GLU A 338 -6.18 15.64 -17.91
C GLU A 338 -6.58 14.28 -18.45
N GLU A 339 -7.38 13.54 -17.70
CA GLU A 339 -7.78 12.18 -18.08
C GLU A 339 -8.56 12.12 -19.39
N LYS A 340 -9.41 13.12 -19.64
CA LYS A 340 -10.32 13.19 -20.80
C LYS A 340 -9.66 13.66 -22.07
N THR A 341 -8.64 14.50 -21.98
CA THR A 341 -8.06 15.20 -23.14
C THR A 341 -6.60 14.88 -23.39
N ASP A 342 -5.95 14.17 -22.46
CA ASP A 342 -4.51 13.90 -22.44
C ASP A 342 -3.63 15.17 -22.44
N ARG A 343 -4.20 16.35 -22.13
CA ARG A 343 -3.49 17.61 -22.06
C ARG A 343 -2.80 17.77 -20.70
N PHE A 344 -1.53 18.11 -20.69
CA PHE A 344 -0.81 18.51 -19.49
C PHE A 344 -1.25 19.88 -19.00
N VAL A 345 -1.40 20.05 -17.69
CA VAL A 345 -1.90 21.26 -17.03
C VAL A 345 -0.88 21.75 -16.02
N ASP A 346 -0.68 23.08 -15.96
CA ASP A 346 0.18 23.67 -14.92
C ASP A 346 -0.41 23.39 -13.52
N MET A 347 0.47 23.13 -12.55
CA MET A 347 0.09 22.85 -11.18
C MET A 347 -0.73 23.97 -10.51
N ALA A 348 -0.61 25.20 -11.00
CA ALA A 348 -1.39 26.33 -10.51
C ALA A 348 -2.76 26.51 -11.20
N GLU A 349 -3.05 25.72 -12.26
CA GLU A 349 -4.27 25.81 -13.08
C GLU A 349 -5.23 24.63 -12.90
N LEU A 350 -4.97 23.74 -11.93
CA LEU A 350 -5.80 22.57 -11.67
C LEU A 350 -7.22 22.96 -11.27
N LYS A 351 -8.19 22.15 -11.64
CA LYS A 351 -9.62 22.37 -11.37
C LYS A 351 -10.15 21.35 -10.39
N GLU A 352 -10.75 21.83 -9.32
CA GLU A 352 -11.35 20.98 -8.30
C GLU A 352 -12.44 20.06 -8.88
N GLY A 353 -12.39 18.78 -8.50
CA GLY A 353 -13.29 17.72 -8.98
C GLY A 353 -12.90 17.11 -10.33
N GLU A 354 -11.92 17.65 -11.06
CA GLU A 354 -11.41 17.03 -12.28
C GLU A 354 -10.36 15.96 -11.96
N CYS A 355 -10.27 14.95 -12.85
CA CYS A 355 -9.35 13.83 -12.74
C CYS A 355 -8.14 14.00 -13.66
N TYR A 356 -6.98 13.66 -13.11
CA TYR A 356 -5.69 13.78 -13.78
C TYR A 356 -4.85 12.50 -13.60
N GLU A 357 -4.16 12.10 -14.66
CA GLU A 357 -3.11 11.10 -14.54
C GLU A 357 -1.83 11.77 -14.04
N ILE A 358 -1.22 11.22 -12.99
CA ILE A 358 0.06 11.68 -12.53
C ILE A 358 1.19 11.05 -13.33
N VAL A 359 2.08 11.90 -13.84
CA VAL A 359 3.32 11.53 -14.55
C VAL A 359 4.48 12.04 -13.73
N ILE A 360 5.47 11.19 -13.46
CA ILE A 360 6.56 11.51 -12.53
C ILE A 360 7.92 11.57 -13.21
N THR A 361 8.79 12.43 -12.68
CA THR A 361 10.24 12.38 -12.88
C THR A 361 10.90 12.32 -11.51
N ASN A 362 11.73 11.31 -11.26
CA ASN A 362 12.20 10.98 -9.92
C ASN A 362 13.73 10.84 -9.81
N PHE A 363 14.23 10.71 -8.58
CA PHE A 363 15.65 10.53 -8.29
C PHE A 363 16.18 9.12 -8.62
N SER A 364 15.34 8.20 -9.01
CA SER A 364 15.73 6.83 -9.38
C SER A 364 15.97 6.66 -10.89
N GLY A 365 15.75 7.73 -11.68
CA GLY A 365 16.05 7.74 -13.11
C GLY A 365 14.85 7.46 -14.00
N PHE A 366 13.62 7.57 -13.49
CA PHE A 366 12.41 7.56 -14.31
C PHE A 366 12.05 9.00 -14.70
N TYR A 367 11.88 9.26 -15.98
CA TYR A 367 11.61 10.57 -16.57
C TYR A 367 10.29 10.55 -17.32
N ARG A 368 9.37 11.47 -16.97
CA ARG A 368 8.01 11.55 -17.49
C ARG A 368 7.31 10.18 -17.50
N TYR A 369 7.49 9.43 -16.42
CA TYR A 369 6.99 8.08 -16.28
C TYR A 369 5.50 8.08 -15.90
N ALA A 370 4.66 7.54 -16.80
CA ALA A 370 3.23 7.37 -16.61
C ALA A 370 2.95 6.00 -15.99
N MET A 371 2.65 5.97 -14.69
CA MET A 371 2.31 4.73 -13.99
C MET A 371 0.85 4.33 -14.14
N GLY A 372 0.01 5.23 -14.69
CA GLY A 372 -1.41 5.01 -14.93
C GLY A 372 -2.31 5.33 -13.74
N ASP A 373 -1.79 5.96 -12.68
CA ASP A 373 -2.60 6.38 -11.53
C ASP A 373 -3.39 7.63 -11.84
N ILE A 374 -4.70 7.56 -11.60
CA ILE A 374 -5.64 8.67 -11.77
C ILE A 374 -5.96 9.26 -10.41
N LEU A 375 -5.79 10.57 -10.29
CA LEU A 375 -6.02 11.36 -9.10
C LEU A 375 -7.14 12.38 -9.34
N GLU A 376 -8.09 12.49 -8.43
CA GLU A 376 -9.03 13.60 -8.38
C GLU A 376 -8.37 14.78 -7.65
N PHE A 377 -8.38 15.96 -8.24
CA PHE A 377 -7.90 17.17 -7.58
C PHE A 377 -8.98 17.72 -6.65
N ARG A 378 -8.61 17.97 -5.38
CA ARG A 378 -9.52 18.37 -4.29
C ARG A 378 -9.37 19.84 -3.86
N GLY A 379 -8.51 20.60 -4.51
CA GLY A 379 -8.19 21.98 -4.14
C GLY A 379 -6.75 22.14 -3.65
N TYR A 380 -6.49 23.28 -3.00
CA TYR A 380 -5.17 23.57 -2.41
C TYR A 380 -5.30 23.71 -0.90
N HIS A 381 -4.34 23.16 -0.16
CA HIS A 381 -4.15 23.38 1.26
C HIS A 381 -2.82 24.09 1.49
N GLU A 382 -2.85 25.33 1.99
CA GLU A 382 -1.64 26.15 2.21
C GLU A 382 -0.69 26.18 0.98
N GLY A 383 -1.26 26.28 -0.22
CA GLY A 383 -0.52 26.30 -1.48
C GLY A 383 -0.19 24.93 -2.08
N TYR A 384 -0.30 23.86 -1.33
CA TYR A 384 -0.05 22.50 -1.80
C TYR A 384 -1.29 21.90 -2.50
N PRO A 385 -1.15 21.25 -3.66
CA PRO A 385 -2.25 20.51 -4.28
C PRO A 385 -2.71 19.36 -3.37
N VAL A 386 -4.01 19.29 -3.14
CA VAL A 386 -4.67 18.16 -2.47
C VAL A 386 -5.24 17.24 -3.52
N VAL A 387 -4.93 15.96 -3.44
CA VAL A 387 -5.33 14.95 -4.40
C VAL A 387 -5.92 13.73 -3.70
N ARG A 388 -6.78 13.01 -4.42
CA ARG A 388 -7.33 11.73 -3.97
C ARG A 388 -7.06 10.68 -5.02
N TYR A 389 -6.47 9.57 -4.62
CA TYR A 389 -6.31 8.42 -5.51
C TYR A 389 -7.67 7.83 -5.86
N MET A 390 -7.93 7.68 -7.14
CA MET A 390 -9.16 7.11 -7.67
C MET A 390 -8.94 5.66 -8.11
N TYR A 391 -8.07 5.44 -9.09
CA TYR A 391 -7.77 4.12 -9.63
C TYR A 391 -6.49 4.13 -10.45
N ARG A 392 -6.01 2.92 -10.79
CA ARG A 392 -4.94 2.72 -11.78
C ARG A 392 -5.51 2.17 -13.06
N ARG A 393 -5.24 2.80 -14.21
CA ARG A 393 -5.75 2.37 -15.53
C ARG A 393 -5.47 0.90 -15.85
N SER A 394 -4.36 0.33 -15.39
CA SER A 394 -4.02 -1.08 -15.58
C SER A 394 -4.72 -2.05 -14.63
N LEU A 395 -5.45 -1.56 -13.62
CA LEU A 395 -6.20 -2.36 -12.63
C LEU A 395 -7.71 -2.20 -12.81
N MET A 396 -8.16 -2.19 -14.05
CA MET A 396 -9.59 -2.21 -14.40
C MET A 396 -9.97 -3.59 -14.91
N MET A 397 -11.16 -4.06 -14.58
CA MET A 397 -11.76 -5.20 -15.26
C MET A 397 -12.31 -4.75 -16.61
N ASN A 398 -12.09 -5.56 -17.64
CA ASN A 398 -12.50 -5.24 -19.01
C ASN A 398 -12.55 -6.51 -19.87
N ILE A 399 -13.73 -6.92 -20.29
CA ILE A 399 -13.92 -8.09 -21.15
C ILE A 399 -13.95 -7.69 -22.63
N ILE A 400 -14.70 -6.64 -23.00
CA ILE A 400 -14.92 -6.24 -24.40
C ILE A 400 -14.80 -4.73 -24.67
N GLY A 401 -14.52 -3.91 -23.63
CA GLY A 401 -14.45 -2.44 -23.76
C GLY A 401 -15.09 -1.67 -22.64
N GLU A 402 -16.00 -2.30 -21.90
CA GLU A 402 -16.49 -1.79 -20.62
C GLU A 402 -15.35 -1.73 -19.61
N LYS A 403 -15.38 -0.73 -18.75
CA LYS A 403 -14.30 -0.51 -17.80
C LYS A 403 -14.89 -0.40 -16.40
N ILE A 404 -14.64 -1.39 -15.55
CA ILE A 404 -15.01 -1.34 -14.14
C ILE A 404 -13.74 -1.21 -13.31
N ASP A 405 -13.60 -0.06 -12.64
CA ASP A 405 -12.51 0.20 -11.72
C ASP A 405 -12.74 -0.47 -10.34
N MET A 406 -11.67 -0.55 -9.54
CA MET A 406 -11.73 -1.17 -8.21
C MET A 406 -12.67 -0.45 -7.25
N ALA A 407 -12.86 0.86 -7.36
CA ALA A 407 -13.77 1.60 -6.48
C ALA A 407 -15.24 1.26 -6.79
N THR A 408 -15.56 1.06 -8.06
CA THR A 408 -16.88 0.60 -8.50
C THR A 408 -17.15 -0.84 -8.01
N LEU A 409 -16.16 -1.74 -8.10
CA LEU A 409 -16.27 -3.10 -7.54
C LEU A 409 -16.48 -3.08 -6.02
N ASP A 410 -15.70 -2.28 -5.30
CA ASP A 410 -15.84 -2.14 -3.85
C ASP A 410 -17.23 -1.60 -3.46
N LEU A 411 -17.71 -0.58 -4.18
CA LEU A 411 -19.07 -0.06 -3.97
C LEU A 411 -20.14 -1.11 -4.27
N ALA A 412 -19.94 -1.91 -5.32
CA ALA A 412 -20.86 -3.00 -5.66
C ALA A 412 -20.95 -4.03 -4.53
N VAL A 413 -19.79 -4.47 -4.01
CA VAL A 413 -19.73 -5.44 -2.90
C VAL A 413 -20.34 -4.89 -1.62
N ARG A 414 -20.06 -3.64 -1.25
CA ARG A 414 -20.68 -2.99 -0.07
C ARG A 414 -22.19 -2.82 -0.22
N THR A 415 -22.64 -2.48 -1.43
CA THR A 415 -24.09 -2.37 -1.71
C THR A 415 -24.76 -3.73 -1.63
N PHE A 416 -24.11 -4.77 -2.18
CA PHE A 416 -24.54 -6.16 -2.08
C PHE A 416 -24.62 -6.60 -0.60
N SER A 417 -23.54 -6.43 0.15
CA SER A 417 -23.46 -6.76 1.58
C SER A 417 -24.62 -6.14 2.37
N LYS A 418 -24.86 -4.85 2.17
CA LYS A 418 -25.95 -4.13 2.85
C LYS A 418 -27.35 -4.60 2.41
N LYS A 419 -27.54 -4.86 1.11
CA LYS A 419 -28.86 -5.21 0.56
C LYS A 419 -29.28 -6.63 0.94
N MET A 420 -28.31 -7.54 0.97
CA MET A 420 -28.52 -8.94 1.32
C MET A 420 -28.41 -9.21 2.83
N ASP A 421 -28.01 -8.20 3.62
CA ASP A 421 -27.72 -8.32 5.07
C ASP A 421 -26.67 -9.41 5.35
N ILE A 422 -25.59 -9.42 4.54
CA ILE A 422 -24.51 -10.41 4.60
C ILE A 422 -23.20 -9.70 4.91
N PRO A 423 -22.52 -10.01 6.04
CA PRO A 423 -21.25 -9.39 6.40
C PRO A 423 -20.11 -9.93 5.51
N VAL A 424 -19.71 -9.16 4.51
CA VAL A 424 -18.56 -9.47 3.67
C VAL A 424 -17.28 -9.13 4.42
N TRP A 425 -16.37 -10.09 4.54
CA TRP A 425 -15.05 -9.92 5.13
C TRP A 425 -14.00 -9.49 4.11
N GLN A 426 -13.98 -10.17 2.93
CA GLN A 426 -13.06 -9.92 1.82
C GLN A 426 -13.70 -10.31 0.49
N TYR A 427 -13.11 -9.82 -0.60
CA TYR A 427 -13.54 -10.20 -1.93
C TYR A 427 -12.42 -10.13 -2.96
N SER A 428 -12.60 -10.83 -4.08
CA SER A 428 -11.82 -10.64 -5.31
C SER A 428 -12.68 -10.96 -6.53
N PHE A 429 -12.34 -10.37 -7.67
CA PHE A 429 -13.00 -10.61 -8.94
C PHE A 429 -11.98 -11.07 -9.97
N TYR A 430 -12.45 -11.84 -10.95
CA TYR A 430 -11.70 -12.12 -12.17
C TYR A 430 -12.63 -12.17 -13.38
N GLU A 431 -12.05 -11.99 -14.57
CA GLU A 431 -12.76 -12.18 -15.83
C GLU A 431 -12.80 -13.67 -16.15
N ASP A 432 -14.01 -14.26 -16.14
CA ASP A 432 -14.24 -15.68 -16.44
C ASP A 432 -14.50 -15.88 -17.93
N TYR A 433 -13.51 -16.37 -18.64
CA TYR A 433 -13.56 -16.72 -20.06
C TYR A 433 -13.87 -18.21 -20.31
N ALA A 434 -14.11 -18.99 -19.26
CA ALA A 434 -14.43 -20.43 -19.40
C ALA A 434 -15.85 -20.65 -19.96
N GLN A 435 -16.65 -19.60 -20.04
CA GLN A 435 -17.98 -19.61 -20.63
C GLN A 435 -18.15 -18.52 -21.69
N MET A 436 -19.20 -18.64 -22.51
CA MET A 436 -19.57 -17.62 -23.51
C MET A 436 -21.04 -17.21 -23.33
N PRO A 437 -21.36 -15.94 -23.21
CA PRO A 437 -20.41 -14.81 -23.10
C PRO A 437 -19.59 -14.88 -21.82
N ALA A 438 -18.36 -14.35 -21.86
CA ALA A 438 -17.50 -14.21 -20.68
C ALA A 438 -18.18 -13.31 -19.64
N CYS A 439 -17.89 -13.50 -18.37
CA CYS A 439 -18.52 -12.73 -17.29
C CYS A 439 -17.53 -12.34 -16.19
N TYR A 440 -17.95 -11.46 -15.29
CA TYR A 440 -17.24 -11.21 -14.05
C TYR A 440 -17.60 -12.28 -13.01
N HIS A 441 -16.60 -12.82 -12.35
CA HIS A 441 -16.74 -13.79 -11.30
C HIS A 441 -16.18 -13.23 -10.00
N GLY A 442 -17.05 -13.03 -9.00
CA GLY A 442 -16.67 -12.57 -7.67
C GLY A 442 -16.50 -13.74 -6.71
N ILE A 443 -15.36 -13.78 -6.03
CA ILE A 443 -15.12 -14.65 -4.87
C ILE A 443 -15.30 -13.78 -3.64
N ILE A 444 -16.26 -14.13 -2.79
CA ILE A 444 -16.66 -13.33 -1.63
C ILE A 444 -16.50 -14.16 -0.36
N ALA A 445 -15.64 -13.70 0.53
CA ALA A 445 -15.47 -14.29 1.86
C ALA A 445 -16.37 -13.59 2.88
N LEU A 446 -17.09 -14.39 3.65
CA LEU A 446 -18.05 -13.90 4.64
C LEU A 446 -17.48 -13.96 6.06
N ASP A 447 -17.97 -13.04 6.92
CA ASP A 447 -17.66 -13.02 8.36
C ASP A 447 -18.66 -13.85 9.20
N ALA A 448 -19.52 -14.61 8.56
CA ALA A 448 -20.51 -15.49 9.20
C ALA A 448 -20.86 -16.65 8.28
N GLU A 449 -21.34 -17.75 8.87
CA GLU A 449 -21.99 -18.80 8.09
C GLU A 449 -23.32 -18.29 7.54
N VAL A 450 -23.42 -18.21 6.22
CA VAL A 450 -24.63 -17.81 5.51
C VAL A 450 -25.03 -18.92 4.57
N SER A 451 -26.27 -19.37 4.70
CA SER A 451 -26.90 -20.29 3.75
C SER A 451 -27.68 -19.49 2.72
N GLY A 452 -27.20 -19.39 1.50
CA GLY A 452 -27.90 -18.69 0.41
C GLY A 452 -27.63 -19.36 -0.94
N ASP A 453 -28.41 -18.95 -1.93
CA ASP A 453 -28.28 -19.44 -3.31
C ASP A 453 -27.27 -18.53 -4.05
N GLU A 454 -26.11 -19.06 -4.44
CA GLU A 454 -25.11 -18.33 -5.23
C GLU A 454 -25.69 -17.75 -6.53
N ALA A 455 -26.70 -18.38 -7.12
CA ALA A 455 -27.37 -17.86 -8.30
C ALA A 455 -28.20 -16.60 -7.97
N GLU A 456 -28.88 -16.57 -6.81
CA GLU A 456 -29.58 -15.37 -6.33
C GLU A 456 -28.58 -14.23 -6.05
N TYR A 457 -27.47 -14.55 -5.39
CA TYR A 457 -26.40 -13.60 -5.10
C TYR A 457 -25.77 -13.04 -6.36
N GLY A 458 -25.52 -13.90 -7.37
CA GLY A 458 -25.01 -13.50 -8.67
C GLY A 458 -25.95 -12.54 -9.41
N ASN A 459 -27.27 -12.85 -9.40
CA ASN A 459 -28.30 -11.98 -9.96
C ASN A 459 -28.32 -10.59 -9.31
N GLU A 460 -28.19 -10.55 -7.98
CA GLU A 460 -28.21 -9.30 -7.23
C GLU A 460 -26.94 -8.46 -7.51
N LEU A 461 -25.77 -9.10 -7.50
CA LEU A 461 -24.50 -8.43 -7.84
C LEU A 461 -24.52 -7.87 -9.26
N ASP A 462 -25.01 -8.66 -10.24
CA ASP A 462 -25.17 -8.21 -11.63
C ASP A 462 -26.07 -6.98 -11.73
N ALA A 463 -27.20 -6.99 -11.05
CA ALA A 463 -28.12 -5.84 -11.01
C ALA A 463 -27.46 -4.58 -10.40
N ILE A 464 -26.66 -4.76 -9.35
CA ILE A 464 -25.91 -3.66 -8.73
C ILE A 464 -24.84 -3.14 -9.69
N LEU A 465 -24.02 -4.00 -10.31
CA LEU A 465 -23.00 -3.60 -11.29
C LEU A 465 -23.63 -2.83 -12.48
N ARG A 466 -24.75 -3.30 -13.00
CA ARG A 466 -25.51 -2.62 -14.03
C ARG A 466 -25.97 -1.22 -13.62
N SER A 467 -26.33 -1.03 -12.35
CA SER A 467 -26.73 0.29 -11.83
C SER A 467 -25.56 1.25 -11.63
N LEU A 468 -24.34 0.73 -11.44
CA LEU A 468 -23.14 1.52 -11.16
C LEU A 468 -22.30 1.83 -12.40
N SER A 469 -22.38 1.02 -13.45
CA SER A 469 -21.62 1.18 -14.68
C SER A 469 -22.55 1.16 -15.90
N THR A 470 -22.63 2.28 -16.61
CA THR A 470 -23.41 2.40 -17.84
C THR A 470 -22.86 1.47 -18.93
N ASP A 471 -21.54 1.44 -19.10
CA ASP A 471 -20.88 0.62 -20.13
C ASP A 471 -21.14 -0.87 -19.87
N TYR A 472 -21.02 -1.30 -18.60
CA TYR A 472 -21.37 -2.68 -18.22
C TYR A 472 -22.84 -2.99 -18.49
N ASN A 473 -23.75 -2.07 -18.14
CA ASN A 473 -25.18 -2.27 -18.39
C ASN A 473 -25.49 -2.40 -19.88
N GLU A 474 -24.92 -1.54 -20.74
CA GLU A 474 -25.08 -1.61 -22.19
C GLU A 474 -24.56 -2.93 -22.76
N SER A 475 -23.35 -3.36 -22.35
CA SER A 475 -22.77 -4.64 -22.79
C SER A 475 -23.59 -5.86 -22.34
N ARG A 476 -24.20 -5.79 -21.14
CA ARG A 476 -25.16 -6.80 -20.67
C ARG A 476 -26.44 -6.82 -21.49
N ASP A 477 -27.00 -5.66 -21.86
CA ASP A 477 -28.21 -5.57 -22.67
C ASP A 477 -27.98 -6.08 -24.12
N LEU A 478 -26.77 -5.88 -24.65
CA LEU A 478 -26.38 -6.39 -25.95
C LEU A 478 -26.02 -7.90 -25.91
N GLY A 479 -25.95 -8.51 -24.75
CA GLY A 479 -25.56 -9.91 -24.58
C GLY A 479 -24.08 -10.21 -24.88
N GLU A 480 -23.26 -9.19 -24.88
CA GLU A 480 -21.80 -9.28 -25.15
C GLU A 480 -21.03 -9.79 -23.92
N ILE A 481 -21.55 -9.49 -22.71
CA ILE A 481 -21.03 -9.98 -21.43
C ILE A 481 -22.10 -10.84 -20.73
N GLY A 482 -21.67 -11.93 -20.12
CA GLY A 482 -22.49 -12.82 -19.31
C GLY A 482 -22.85 -12.19 -17.95
N MET A 483 -23.89 -12.73 -17.32
CA MET A 483 -24.28 -12.33 -15.97
C MET A 483 -23.15 -12.58 -14.97
N ALA A 484 -22.93 -11.63 -14.07
CA ALA A 484 -21.94 -11.79 -13.00
C ALA A 484 -22.25 -13.00 -12.12
N LYS A 485 -21.21 -13.70 -11.72
CA LYS A 485 -21.29 -14.87 -10.82
C LYS A 485 -20.65 -14.55 -9.48
N ILE A 486 -21.07 -15.27 -8.46
CA ILE A 486 -20.47 -15.25 -7.12
C ILE A 486 -20.14 -16.67 -6.69
N GLU A 487 -18.99 -16.83 -6.07
CA GLU A 487 -18.59 -17.97 -5.27
C GLU A 487 -18.44 -17.50 -3.83
N ILE A 488 -19.17 -18.12 -2.91
CA ILE A 488 -19.08 -17.80 -1.49
C ILE A 488 -18.10 -18.76 -0.83
N VAL A 489 -17.15 -18.21 -0.09
CA VAL A 489 -16.13 -18.98 0.64
C VAL A 489 -16.06 -18.51 2.10
N ASP A 490 -15.53 -19.35 2.96
CA ASP A 490 -15.12 -18.92 4.30
C ASP A 490 -13.76 -18.18 4.26
N LYS A 491 -13.38 -17.59 5.38
CA LYS A 491 -12.14 -16.81 5.50
C LYS A 491 -10.92 -17.64 5.19
N ASP A 492 -10.86 -18.87 5.70
CA ASP A 492 -9.72 -19.78 5.49
C ASP A 492 -9.60 -20.21 4.04
N GLY A 493 -10.73 -20.53 3.41
CA GLY A 493 -10.79 -20.83 1.97
C GLY A 493 -10.28 -19.67 1.13
N PHE A 494 -10.67 -18.45 1.44
CA PHE A 494 -10.20 -17.24 0.75
C PHE A 494 -8.68 -17.04 0.92
N LEU A 495 -8.17 -17.15 2.15
CA LEU A 495 -6.74 -17.02 2.43
C LEU A 495 -5.93 -18.10 1.72
N LYS A 496 -6.41 -19.34 1.71
CA LYS A 496 -5.77 -20.45 0.99
C LYS A 496 -5.72 -20.20 -0.52
N MET A 497 -6.82 -19.70 -1.12
CA MET A 497 -6.86 -19.33 -2.55
C MET A 497 -5.84 -18.23 -2.88
N ARG A 498 -5.62 -17.27 -1.97
CA ARG A 498 -4.59 -16.24 -2.11
C ARG A 498 -3.18 -16.83 -2.04
N GLU A 499 -2.92 -17.74 -1.08
CA GLU A 499 -1.64 -18.41 -0.93
C GLU A 499 -1.28 -19.24 -2.17
N GLU A 500 -2.22 -20.04 -2.69
CA GLU A 500 -2.04 -20.85 -3.90
C GLU A 500 -1.69 -20.00 -5.13
N ARG A 501 -2.22 -18.77 -5.20
CA ARG A 501 -1.90 -17.79 -6.25
C ARG A 501 -0.61 -16.99 -5.98
N ASN A 502 0.12 -17.29 -4.90
CA ASN A 502 1.34 -16.58 -4.45
C ASN A 502 1.13 -15.06 -4.21
N LEU A 503 -0.06 -14.64 -3.81
CA LEU A 503 -0.41 -13.24 -3.63
C LEU A 503 0.12 -12.64 -2.31
N ASP A 504 0.51 -13.46 -1.35
CA ASP A 504 0.93 -13.06 0.00
C ASP A 504 2.45 -13.11 0.22
N LYS A 505 3.25 -13.36 -0.82
CA LYS A 505 4.71 -13.38 -0.72
C LYS A 505 5.27 -11.96 -0.62
N GLY A 506 5.48 -11.50 0.61
CA GLY A 506 6.31 -10.33 0.95
C GLY A 506 5.61 -8.99 1.08
N GLN A 507 4.37 -8.83 0.64
CA GLN A 507 3.49 -7.67 0.93
C GLN A 507 2.03 -8.13 0.89
N SER A 508 1.32 -8.00 2.00
CA SER A 508 -0.12 -8.32 2.10
C SER A 508 -0.96 -7.19 1.49
N LYS A 509 -0.82 -6.96 0.18
CA LYS A 509 -1.68 -6.00 -0.52
C LYS A 509 -3.01 -6.66 -0.86
N PRO A 510 -4.18 -6.07 -0.54
CA PRO A 510 -5.45 -6.54 -1.04
C PRO A 510 -5.41 -6.58 -2.57
N GLN A 511 -5.75 -7.71 -3.14
CA GLN A 511 -5.85 -7.86 -4.60
C GLN A 511 -7.29 -8.21 -4.95
N HIS A 512 -8.08 -7.18 -5.24
CA HIS A 512 -9.48 -7.35 -5.58
C HIS A 512 -9.71 -7.74 -7.03
N ILE A 513 -8.70 -7.67 -7.88
CA ILE A 513 -8.74 -8.17 -9.25
C ILE A 513 -7.66 -9.23 -9.40
N TRP A 514 -8.07 -10.47 -9.63
CA TRP A 514 -7.18 -11.57 -9.93
C TRP A 514 -7.03 -11.71 -11.44
N ARG A 515 -5.79 -11.75 -11.91
CA ARG A 515 -5.47 -12.02 -13.31
C ARG A 515 -5.09 -13.50 -13.45
N ASN A 516 -5.71 -14.20 -14.40
CA ASN A 516 -5.39 -15.60 -14.72
C ASN A 516 -4.13 -15.71 -15.57
#